data_652b86ef853671d439cb33aadd938529
#
_entry.id   652b86ef853671d439cb33aadd938529
#
_cell.length_a   1.000
_cell.length_b   1.000
_cell.length_c   1.000
_cell.angle_alpha   90.00
_cell.angle_beta   90.00
_cell.angle_gamma   90.00
#
_symmetry.space_group_name_H-M   'P 1'
#
loop_
_entity.id
_entity.type
_entity.pdbx_description
1 polymer ?
#
loop_
_entity_poly.entity_id
_entity_poly.type
_entity_poly.pdbx_seq_one_letter_code
_entity_poly.pdbx_strand_id
1 'polypeptide(L)'
;MDRTDSSAAKNDDVVSDTSRLVDVRESGRELVSSERVWSGPIFAIDADHVRLGPGQEPVARQVVVHHDAVAVVALRAGEDSSQGDGAPEILMVRQYRHPVRASLWEIPAGLLDVPGEQPAVAAARELAEETDYTAATWNTLAEFYASPGFTTEGARIFLAQDLSLLPEDRRIPREAEEAEFVPTWVRLDEAIDAVMDGRLHNPSTVLGVLATAQARARGWAELRPADAPWLRSPETL
;
A
#
# COMPACT_ATOMS: atom_id res chain seq x y z
N MET A 1 -56.36 9.58 -27.81
CA MET A 1 -54.90 9.58 -28.06
C MET A 1 -54.25 9.72 -26.71
N ASP A 2 -54.14 8.59 -26.08
CA ASP A 2 -53.72 8.47 -24.66
C ASP A 2 -52.23 8.14 -24.63
N ARG A 3 -51.44 9.04 -24.08
CA ARG A 3 -50.00 8.81 -23.83
C ARG A 3 -49.88 8.35 -22.41
N THR A 4 -49.76 7.07 -22.20
CA THR A 4 -49.36 6.50 -20.91
C THR A 4 -47.91 6.83 -20.64
N ASP A 5 -47.74 7.71 -19.68
CA ASP A 5 -46.46 8.07 -19.07
C ASP A 5 -46.01 6.89 -18.19
N SER A 6 -45.03 6.14 -18.68
CA SER A 6 -44.37 5.07 -17.91
C SER A 6 -43.16 5.67 -17.20
N SER A 7 -43.39 6.37 -16.10
CA SER A 7 -42.38 6.75 -15.15
C SER A 7 -41.95 5.50 -14.39
N ALA A 8 -40.83 4.88 -14.83
CA ALA A 8 -40.17 3.84 -14.08
C ALA A 8 -39.57 4.45 -12.81
N ALA A 9 -40.15 4.10 -11.67
CA ALA A 9 -39.57 4.40 -10.37
C ALA A 9 -38.15 3.78 -10.28
N LYS A 10 -37.13 4.61 -10.19
CA LYS A 10 -35.81 4.20 -9.77
C LYS A 10 -35.91 3.88 -8.27
N ASN A 11 -35.66 2.63 -7.92
CA ASN A 11 -35.50 2.22 -6.54
C ASN A 11 -34.26 2.90 -5.98
N ASP A 12 -34.45 3.90 -5.16
CA ASP A 12 -33.43 4.51 -4.29
C ASP A 12 -33.29 3.71 -2.99
N ASP A 13 -33.11 2.39 -3.10
CA ASP A 13 -32.78 1.55 -1.94
C ASP A 13 -31.26 1.65 -1.68
N VAL A 14 -30.82 2.81 -1.21
CA VAL A 14 -29.49 2.94 -0.59
C VAL A 14 -29.57 2.32 0.80
N VAL A 15 -29.02 1.10 0.94
CA VAL A 15 -28.92 0.44 2.24
C VAL A 15 -27.86 1.15 3.09
N SER A 16 -28.25 1.72 4.22
CA SER A 16 -27.39 2.44 5.15
C SER A 16 -26.80 1.55 6.27
N ASP A 17 -26.76 0.23 6.08
CA ASP A 17 -26.19 -0.71 7.08
C ASP A 17 -24.66 -0.76 6.96
N THR A 18 -24.00 0.00 7.83
CA THR A 18 -22.52 0.01 7.94
C THR A 18 -21.97 -1.08 8.89
N SER A 19 -22.82 -1.86 9.54
CA SER A 19 -22.41 -2.95 10.43
C SER A 19 -21.66 -4.08 9.71
N ARG A 20 -21.71 -4.08 8.36
CA ARG A 20 -21.07 -5.04 7.46
C ARG A 20 -20.03 -4.41 6.54
N LEU A 21 -19.51 -3.22 6.88
CA LEU A 21 -18.48 -2.58 6.07
C LEU A 21 -17.15 -3.32 6.27
N VAL A 22 -17.00 -4.45 5.60
CA VAL A 22 -15.82 -5.31 5.63
C VAL A 22 -15.62 -5.95 4.26
N ASP A 23 -14.39 -5.89 3.75
CA ASP A 23 -14.01 -6.61 2.55
C ASP A 23 -13.87 -8.10 2.87
N VAL A 24 -14.47 -8.93 2.05
CA VAL A 24 -14.45 -10.39 2.21
C VAL A 24 -13.94 -11.06 0.95
N ARG A 25 -13.23 -12.17 1.14
CA ARG A 25 -12.83 -13.03 0.02
C ARG A 25 -14.07 -13.77 -0.50
N GLU A 26 -14.32 -13.67 -1.80
CA GLU A 26 -15.36 -14.45 -2.46
C GLU A 26 -14.78 -15.72 -3.10
N SER A 27 -15.37 -16.87 -2.76
CA SER A 27 -15.02 -18.18 -3.34
C SER A 27 -16.06 -18.66 -4.37
N GLY A 28 -17.12 -17.89 -4.58
CA GLY A 28 -18.27 -18.30 -5.40
C GLY A 28 -18.15 -18.02 -6.90
N ARG A 29 -17.09 -17.38 -7.34
CA ARG A 29 -16.85 -17.10 -8.77
C ARG A 29 -16.05 -18.25 -9.37
N GLU A 30 -16.56 -18.80 -10.49
CA GLU A 30 -15.90 -19.93 -11.17
C GLU A 30 -14.81 -19.42 -12.12
N LEU A 31 -13.56 -19.78 -11.86
CA LEU A 31 -12.48 -19.64 -12.83
C LEU A 31 -12.60 -20.80 -13.85
N VAL A 32 -13.15 -20.49 -15.03
CA VAL A 32 -13.40 -21.49 -16.09
C VAL A 32 -12.11 -21.91 -16.76
N SER A 33 -11.23 -20.96 -17.02
CA SER A 33 -9.88 -21.22 -17.54
C SER A 33 -8.95 -20.09 -17.19
N SER A 34 -7.66 -20.42 -17.05
CA SER A 34 -6.55 -19.48 -16.91
C SER A 34 -5.38 -19.93 -17.78
N GLU A 35 -4.77 -19.00 -18.49
CA GLU A 35 -3.59 -19.23 -19.31
C GLU A 35 -2.55 -18.17 -19.02
N ARG A 36 -1.33 -18.59 -18.62
CA ARG A 36 -0.18 -17.68 -18.50
C ARG A 36 0.32 -17.27 -19.88
N VAL A 37 -0.01 -16.05 -20.31
CA VAL A 37 0.33 -15.54 -21.65
C VAL A 37 1.68 -14.83 -21.69
N TRP A 38 2.20 -14.40 -20.55
CA TRP A 38 3.52 -13.78 -20.43
C TRP A 38 4.07 -13.95 -19.01
N SER A 39 5.41 -14.05 -18.89
CA SER A 39 6.12 -14.10 -17.61
C SER A 39 7.44 -13.35 -17.69
N GLY A 40 7.68 -12.48 -16.73
CA GLY A 40 8.93 -11.76 -16.52
C GLY A 40 9.49 -11.99 -15.11
N PRO A 41 10.59 -11.30 -14.76
CA PRO A 41 11.22 -11.47 -13.44
C PRO A 41 10.41 -10.88 -12.28
N ILE A 42 9.55 -9.88 -12.55
CA ILE A 42 8.83 -9.13 -11.51
C ILE A 42 7.34 -9.47 -11.50
N PHE A 43 6.73 -9.70 -12.67
CA PHE A 43 5.30 -10.02 -12.77
C PHE A 43 5.04 -10.95 -13.94
N ALA A 44 3.83 -11.48 -13.97
CA ALA A 44 3.32 -12.27 -15.08
C ALA A 44 1.94 -11.74 -15.53
N ILE A 45 1.48 -12.19 -16.70
CA ILE A 45 0.14 -11.85 -17.21
C ILE A 45 -0.63 -13.14 -17.48
N ASP A 46 -1.80 -13.24 -16.86
CA ASP A 46 -2.75 -14.32 -17.07
C ASP A 46 -3.97 -13.84 -17.87
N ALA A 47 -4.43 -14.69 -18.78
CA ALA A 47 -5.69 -14.53 -19.50
C ALA A 47 -6.72 -15.48 -18.89
N ASP A 48 -7.63 -14.93 -18.11
CA ASP A 48 -8.65 -15.66 -17.37
C ASP A 48 -10.00 -15.58 -18.04
N HIS A 49 -10.79 -16.66 -17.93
CA HIS A 49 -12.23 -16.63 -18.20
C HIS A 49 -12.97 -16.92 -16.90
N VAL A 50 -13.74 -15.97 -16.42
CA VAL A 50 -14.44 -16.03 -15.13
C VAL A 50 -15.95 -15.97 -15.32
N ARG A 51 -16.67 -16.89 -14.68
CA ARG A 51 -18.13 -16.86 -14.61
C ARG A 51 -18.58 -16.05 -13.39
N LEU A 52 -19.20 -14.91 -13.64
CA LEU A 52 -19.58 -13.96 -12.58
C LEU A 52 -20.85 -14.36 -11.83
N GLY A 53 -21.68 -15.23 -12.41
CA GLY A 53 -22.91 -15.73 -11.79
C GLY A 53 -23.40 -17.01 -12.41
N PRO A 54 -24.31 -17.74 -11.75
CA PRO A 54 -24.87 -18.97 -12.27
C PRO A 54 -25.54 -18.76 -13.63
N GLY A 55 -25.20 -19.61 -14.62
CA GLY A 55 -25.79 -19.58 -15.96
C GLY A 55 -25.34 -18.41 -16.83
N GLN A 56 -24.43 -17.56 -16.39
CA GLN A 56 -23.84 -16.51 -17.22
C GLN A 56 -22.71 -17.05 -18.09
N GLU A 57 -22.52 -16.46 -19.27
CA GLU A 57 -21.34 -16.74 -20.08
C GLU A 57 -20.08 -16.22 -19.40
N PRO A 58 -18.95 -16.95 -19.49
CA PRO A 58 -17.68 -16.50 -18.94
C PRO A 58 -17.22 -15.20 -19.60
N VAL A 59 -16.63 -14.30 -18.81
CA VAL A 59 -16.05 -13.05 -19.30
C VAL A 59 -14.54 -13.11 -19.20
N ALA A 60 -13.85 -12.57 -20.21
CA ALA A 60 -12.39 -12.50 -20.23
C ALA A 60 -11.88 -11.45 -19.26
N ARG A 61 -10.76 -11.75 -18.58
CA ARG A 61 -9.99 -10.83 -17.74
C ARG A 61 -8.49 -11.02 -18.04
N GLN A 62 -7.76 -9.92 -18.15
CA GLN A 62 -6.31 -9.94 -18.15
C GLN A 62 -5.87 -9.56 -16.75
N VAL A 63 -5.07 -10.40 -16.13
CA VAL A 63 -4.61 -10.24 -14.75
C VAL A 63 -3.10 -10.10 -14.73
N VAL A 64 -2.60 -9.01 -14.17
CA VAL A 64 -1.18 -8.88 -13.83
C VAL A 64 -0.98 -9.57 -12.48
N VAL A 65 -0.27 -10.71 -12.49
CA VAL A 65 0.11 -11.44 -11.29
C VAL A 65 1.42 -10.89 -10.79
N HIS A 66 1.43 -10.33 -9.59
CA HIS A 66 2.55 -9.60 -9.02
C HIS A 66 2.73 -9.97 -7.54
N HIS A 67 3.96 -9.86 -7.01
CA HIS A 67 4.20 -9.93 -5.58
C HIS A 67 3.44 -8.84 -4.83
N ASP A 68 3.06 -9.13 -3.60
CA ASP A 68 2.63 -8.07 -2.68
C ASP A 68 3.82 -7.19 -2.28
N ALA A 69 3.53 -6.04 -1.69
CA ALA A 69 4.53 -5.09 -1.23
C ALA A 69 4.33 -4.73 0.25
N VAL A 70 5.37 -4.23 0.86
CA VAL A 70 5.34 -3.57 2.16
C VAL A 70 5.85 -2.15 2.03
N ALA A 71 5.33 -1.24 2.86
CA ALA A 71 5.82 0.13 2.95
C ALA A 71 5.87 0.58 4.42
N VAL A 72 6.74 1.54 4.73
CA VAL A 72 7.04 1.90 6.12
C VAL A 72 6.95 3.41 6.33
N VAL A 73 6.02 3.84 7.16
CA VAL A 73 6.08 5.17 7.76
C VAL A 73 7.00 5.09 8.97
N ALA A 74 8.26 5.44 8.77
CA ALA A 74 9.24 5.56 9.85
C ALA A 74 9.06 6.92 10.52
N LEU A 75 8.56 6.92 11.76
CA LEU A 75 8.15 8.11 12.50
C LEU A 75 9.07 8.37 13.67
N ARG A 76 9.56 9.61 13.81
CA ARG A 76 10.30 10.08 14.99
C ARG A 76 9.68 11.36 15.57
N ALA A 77 9.97 11.67 16.82
CA ALA A 77 9.80 13.03 17.32
C ALA A 77 10.81 13.94 16.61
N GLY A 78 10.37 15.11 16.17
CA GLY A 78 11.26 16.04 15.46
C GLY A 78 12.45 16.43 16.33
N GLU A 79 13.64 16.33 15.78
CA GLU A 79 14.82 16.96 16.35
C GLU A 79 14.69 18.47 16.14
N ASP A 80 14.87 19.20 17.20
CA ASP A 80 14.81 20.66 17.31
C ASP A 80 14.88 21.43 15.96
N SER A 81 13.73 21.61 15.34
CA SER A 81 13.62 22.63 14.31
C SER A 81 13.76 23.99 14.98
N SER A 82 14.19 25.00 14.24
CA SER A 82 14.28 26.40 14.71
C SER A 82 13.00 26.95 15.36
N GLN A 83 11.97 26.13 15.52
CA GLN A 83 10.69 26.40 16.16
C GLN A 83 10.47 25.62 17.48
N GLY A 84 11.33 24.63 17.83
CA GLY A 84 11.36 23.96 19.14
C GLY A 84 10.07 23.23 19.55
N ASP A 85 9.23 22.82 18.61
CA ASP A 85 7.90 22.26 18.89
C ASP A 85 7.85 20.71 18.94
N GLY A 86 8.98 20.03 18.66
CA GLY A 86 9.04 18.56 18.67
C GLY A 86 8.06 17.88 17.72
N ALA A 87 7.63 18.59 16.66
CA ALA A 87 6.66 18.06 15.72
C ALA A 87 7.16 16.77 15.05
N PRO A 88 6.29 15.75 14.90
CA PRO A 88 6.71 14.46 14.34
C PRO A 88 7.19 14.60 12.90
N GLU A 89 8.23 13.82 12.57
CA GLU A 89 8.83 13.72 11.25
C GLU A 89 8.75 12.30 10.72
N ILE A 90 8.58 12.16 9.41
CA ILE A 90 8.63 10.88 8.69
C ILE A 90 9.82 10.83 7.75
N LEU A 91 10.37 9.64 7.58
CA LEU A 91 11.48 9.41 6.66
C LEU A 91 10.94 9.14 5.26
N MET A 92 11.48 9.84 4.28
CA MET A 92 11.09 9.71 2.88
C MET A 92 12.33 9.56 1.99
N VAL A 93 12.15 8.90 0.87
CA VAL A 93 13.13 8.77 -0.21
C VAL A 93 12.56 9.35 -1.51
N ARG A 94 13.42 9.70 -2.46
CA ARG A 94 13.00 10.14 -3.76
C ARG A 94 13.43 9.15 -4.81
N GLN A 95 12.48 8.54 -5.53
CA GLN A 95 12.74 7.50 -6.52
C GLN A 95 12.17 7.84 -7.90
N TYR A 96 12.92 7.57 -8.96
CA TYR A 96 12.43 7.63 -10.34
C TYR A 96 11.60 6.40 -10.65
N ARG A 97 10.35 6.59 -11.07
CA ARG A 97 9.43 5.54 -11.49
C ARG A 97 9.22 5.58 -13.00
N HIS A 98 9.93 4.70 -13.72
CA HIS A 98 9.96 4.68 -15.17
C HIS A 98 8.57 4.58 -15.84
N PRO A 99 7.61 3.76 -15.37
CA PRO A 99 6.31 3.67 -16.02
C PRO A 99 5.55 4.99 -16.10
N VAL A 100 5.68 5.84 -15.08
CA VAL A 100 5.04 7.17 -15.02
C VAL A 100 5.99 8.30 -15.39
N ARG A 101 7.28 7.99 -15.65
CA ARG A 101 8.35 8.94 -16.03
C ARG A 101 8.47 10.12 -15.07
N ALA A 102 8.38 9.85 -13.78
CA ALA A 102 8.44 10.86 -12.74
C ALA A 102 9.31 10.41 -11.57
N SER A 103 9.97 11.36 -10.91
CA SER A 103 10.60 11.13 -9.61
C SER A 103 9.58 11.45 -8.53
N LEU A 104 9.24 10.45 -7.73
CA LEU A 104 8.23 10.53 -6.69
C LEU A 104 8.91 10.58 -5.32
N TRP A 105 8.31 11.32 -4.39
CA TRP A 105 8.61 11.18 -2.98
C TRP A 105 7.84 10.00 -2.43
N GLU A 106 8.54 9.06 -1.81
CA GLU A 106 8.01 7.80 -1.33
C GLU A 106 8.43 7.53 0.11
N ILE A 107 7.60 6.81 0.85
CA ILE A 107 8.02 6.16 2.09
C ILE A 107 8.80 4.90 1.71
N PRO A 108 9.79 4.43 2.50
CA PRO A 108 10.52 3.19 2.24
C PRO A 108 9.59 2.03 1.93
N ALA A 109 9.88 1.25 0.88
CA ALA A 109 8.98 0.19 0.41
C ALA A 109 9.70 -0.83 -0.46
N GLY A 110 9.32 -2.11 -0.32
CA GLY A 110 9.84 -3.17 -1.16
C GLY A 110 8.87 -4.34 -1.32
N LEU A 111 9.30 -5.35 -2.10
CA LEU A 111 8.46 -6.49 -2.45
C LEU A 111 8.50 -7.60 -1.39
N LEU A 112 7.40 -8.33 -1.29
CA LEU A 112 7.32 -9.60 -0.56
C LEU A 112 7.69 -10.75 -1.51
N ASP A 113 8.92 -10.75 -1.98
CA ASP A 113 9.45 -11.70 -2.97
C ASP A 113 10.29 -12.82 -2.36
N VAL A 114 10.56 -12.77 -1.06
CA VAL A 114 11.26 -13.82 -0.33
C VAL A 114 10.24 -14.87 0.15
N PRO A 115 10.31 -16.12 -0.31
CA PRO A 115 9.34 -17.15 0.07
C PRO A 115 9.26 -17.39 1.58
N GLY A 116 8.06 -17.25 2.15
CA GLY A 116 7.81 -17.45 3.58
C GLY A 116 8.19 -16.28 4.50
N GLU A 117 8.72 -15.20 3.96
CA GLU A 117 9.01 -14.00 4.73
C GLU A 117 7.71 -13.36 5.24
N GLN A 118 7.69 -13.05 6.54
CA GLN A 118 6.53 -12.36 7.12
C GLN A 118 6.55 -10.88 6.74
N PRO A 119 5.40 -10.24 6.46
CA PRO A 119 5.35 -8.84 6.02
C PRO A 119 6.06 -7.85 6.94
N ALA A 120 6.00 -8.04 8.26
CA ALA A 120 6.72 -7.17 9.20
C ALA A 120 8.25 -7.36 9.14
N VAL A 121 8.72 -8.57 8.80
CA VAL A 121 10.16 -8.86 8.62
C VAL A 121 10.66 -8.20 7.34
N ALA A 122 9.92 -8.33 6.24
CA ALA A 122 10.21 -7.64 4.99
C ALA A 122 10.25 -6.12 5.20
N ALA A 123 9.26 -5.54 5.88
CA ALA A 123 9.23 -4.11 6.18
C ALA A 123 10.46 -3.63 6.98
N ALA A 124 10.91 -4.44 7.95
CA ALA A 124 12.10 -4.12 8.72
C ALA A 124 13.39 -4.22 7.88
N ARG A 125 13.46 -5.20 6.98
CA ARG A 125 14.58 -5.35 6.04
C ARG A 125 14.65 -4.17 5.08
N GLU A 126 13.55 -3.81 4.42
CA GLU A 126 13.49 -2.69 3.46
C GLU A 126 13.82 -1.35 4.14
N LEU A 127 13.31 -1.10 5.34
CA LEU A 127 13.68 0.09 6.11
C LEU A 127 15.19 0.18 6.33
N ALA A 128 15.82 -0.94 6.68
CA ALA A 128 17.25 -1.00 6.93
C ALA A 128 18.07 -0.82 5.64
N GLU A 129 17.69 -1.46 4.55
CA GLU A 129 18.37 -1.41 3.25
C GLU A 129 18.30 -0.02 2.63
N GLU A 130 17.10 0.57 2.56
CA GLU A 130 16.90 1.86 1.92
C GLU A 130 17.36 3.06 2.77
N THR A 131 17.38 2.94 4.11
CA THR A 131 17.54 4.13 4.97
C THR A 131 18.58 4.02 6.06
N ASP A 132 19.15 2.86 6.29
CA ASP A 132 20.04 2.54 7.41
C ASP A 132 19.38 2.63 8.81
N TYR A 133 18.04 2.64 8.89
CA TYR A 133 17.32 2.66 10.16
C TYR A 133 16.71 1.31 10.51
N THR A 134 16.60 1.06 11.82
CA THR A 134 15.80 -0.01 12.41
C THR A 134 14.77 0.59 13.36
N ALA A 135 13.74 -0.16 13.71
CA ALA A 135 12.70 0.25 14.64
C ALA A 135 12.43 -0.82 15.69
N ALA A 136 12.10 -0.41 16.90
CA ALA A 136 11.74 -1.33 17.99
C ALA A 136 10.20 -1.57 18.06
N THR A 137 9.41 -0.61 17.60
CA THR A 137 7.94 -0.68 17.68
C THR A 137 7.33 -0.69 16.29
N TRP A 138 6.47 -1.69 16.02
CA TRP A 138 5.83 -1.90 14.73
C TRP A 138 4.32 -2.08 14.87
N ASN A 139 3.57 -1.37 14.05
CA ASN A 139 2.13 -1.50 13.95
C ASN A 139 1.70 -1.57 12.48
N THR A 140 0.64 -2.32 12.19
CA THR A 140 -0.04 -2.25 10.89
C THR A 140 -0.86 -0.96 10.83
N LEU A 141 -0.60 -0.12 9.84
CA LEU A 141 -1.25 1.18 9.68
C LEU A 141 -2.42 1.11 8.68
N ALA A 142 -2.15 0.61 7.47
CA ALA A 142 -3.16 0.49 6.41
C ALA A 142 -2.80 -0.65 5.45
N GLU A 143 -3.79 -1.07 4.65
CA GLU A 143 -3.62 -2.01 3.54
C GLU A 143 -4.46 -1.56 2.35
N PHE A 144 -4.02 -1.94 1.15
CA PHE A 144 -4.77 -1.69 -0.06
C PHE A 144 -4.34 -2.64 -1.18
N TYR A 145 -5.17 -2.77 -2.21
CA TYR A 145 -4.76 -3.33 -3.49
C TYR A 145 -4.37 -2.20 -4.43
N ALA A 146 -3.22 -2.31 -5.10
CA ALA A 146 -2.68 -1.24 -5.95
C ALA A 146 -3.62 -0.87 -7.10
N SER A 147 -4.20 -1.87 -7.75
CA SER A 147 -5.19 -1.69 -8.81
C SER A 147 -6.06 -2.93 -8.95
N PRO A 148 -7.08 -3.13 -8.06
CA PRO A 148 -7.81 -4.39 -7.91
C PRO A 148 -8.63 -4.79 -9.15
N GLY A 149 -8.71 -3.91 -10.15
CA GLY A 149 -9.37 -4.20 -11.42
C GLY A 149 -8.55 -5.06 -12.38
N PHE A 150 -7.21 -5.15 -12.19
CA PHE A 150 -6.36 -5.89 -13.12
C PHE A 150 -5.06 -6.46 -12.52
N THR A 151 -4.66 -6.14 -11.29
CA THR A 151 -3.46 -6.72 -10.66
C THR A 151 -3.80 -7.41 -9.35
N THR A 152 -3.00 -8.43 -9.02
CA THR A 152 -3.06 -9.11 -7.72
C THR A 152 -2.32 -8.38 -6.63
N GLU A 153 -1.51 -7.35 -6.96
CA GLU A 153 -0.65 -6.64 -6.04
C GLU A 153 -1.44 -6.00 -4.91
N GLY A 154 -1.15 -6.41 -3.70
CA GLY A 154 -1.56 -5.77 -2.47
C GLY A 154 -0.37 -5.11 -1.77
N ALA A 155 -0.62 -4.09 -0.96
CA ALA A 155 0.40 -3.48 -0.15
C ALA A 155 -0.06 -3.32 1.30
N ARG A 156 0.88 -3.58 2.24
CA ARG A 156 0.68 -3.31 3.66
C ARG A 156 1.62 -2.20 4.10
N ILE A 157 1.06 -1.19 4.73
CA ILE A 157 1.80 -0.06 5.28
C ILE A 157 1.95 -0.26 6.78
N PHE A 158 3.20 -0.18 7.24
CA PHE A 158 3.54 -0.25 8.66
C PHE A 158 3.88 1.15 9.21
N LEU A 159 3.58 1.35 10.48
CA LEU A 159 4.14 2.41 11.30
C LEU A 159 5.32 1.85 12.08
N ALA A 160 6.49 2.43 11.90
CA ALA A 160 7.72 2.09 12.61
C ALA A 160 8.12 3.25 13.53
N GLN A 161 8.29 2.97 14.81
CA GLN A 161 8.65 3.93 15.85
C GLN A 161 9.86 3.43 16.68
N ASP A 162 10.38 4.26 17.55
CA ASP A 162 11.58 3.95 18.35
C ASP A 162 12.76 3.58 17.44
N LEU A 163 13.03 4.49 16.51
CA LEU A 163 14.02 4.31 15.45
C LEU A 163 15.44 4.41 15.98
N SER A 164 16.33 3.59 15.42
CA SER A 164 17.75 3.61 15.69
C SER A 164 18.54 3.51 14.38
N LEU A 165 19.56 4.35 14.22
CA LEU A 165 20.45 4.28 13.07
C LEU A 165 21.35 3.05 13.20
N LEU A 166 21.49 2.28 12.13
CA LEU A 166 22.40 1.14 12.08
C LEU A 166 23.85 1.61 12.22
N PRO A 167 24.68 0.88 13.02
CA PRO A 167 26.12 1.04 13.03
C PRO A 167 26.69 0.93 11.60
N GLU A 168 27.72 1.69 11.29
CA GLU A 168 28.29 1.78 9.94
C GLU A 168 28.71 0.41 9.38
N ASP A 169 29.23 -0.47 10.23
CA ASP A 169 29.64 -1.84 9.87
C ASP A 169 28.47 -2.80 9.61
N ARG A 170 27.23 -2.38 9.85
CA ARG A 170 26.00 -3.15 9.59
C ARG A 170 25.15 -2.57 8.47
N ARG A 171 25.56 -1.43 7.89
CA ARG A 171 24.82 -0.83 6.78
C ARG A 171 25.05 -1.63 5.50
N ILE A 172 23.96 -1.80 4.74
CA ILE A 172 23.98 -2.51 3.46
C ILE A 172 24.28 -1.48 2.37
N PRO A 173 25.30 -1.69 1.51
CA PRO A 173 25.53 -0.82 0.37
C PRO A 173 24.30 -0.83 -0.57
N ARG A 174 23.79 0.34 -0.87
CA ARG A 174 22.67 0.49 -1.83
C ARG A 174 23.19 0.32 -3.24
N GLU A 175 22.49 -0.46 -4.05
CA GLU A 175 22.85 -0.76 -5.43
C GLU A 175 21.77 -0.27 -6.41
N ALA A 176 22.11 -0.19 -7.68
CA ALA A 176 21.22 0.18 -8.77
C ALA A 176 20.42 1.48 -8.49
N GLU A 177 19.09 1.42 -8.50
CA GLU A 177 18.21 2.58 -8.29
C GLU A 177 18.31 3.11 -6.85
N GLU A 178 18.58 2.27 -5.87
CA GLU A 178 18.70 2.66 -4.46
C GLU A 178 19.98 3.46 -4.16
N ALA A 179 21.01 3.35 -5.00
CA ALA A 179 22.25 4.13 -4.85
C ALA A 179 22.01 5.65 -4.94
N GLU A 180 20.91 6.07 -5.56
CA GLU A 180 20.50 7.47 -5.69
C GLU A 180 19.63 7.94 -4.51
N PHE A 181 19.24 7.06 -3.59
CA PHE A 181 18.38 7.41 -2.47
C PHE A 181 19.09 8.33 -1.47
N VAL A 182 18.43 9.44 -1.19
CA VAL A 182 18.83 10.36 -0.13
C VAL A 182 17.69 10.38 0.90
N PRO A 183 17.77 9.54 1.94
CA PRO A 183 16.76 9.53 2.99
C PRO A 183 16.62 10.91 3.61
N THR A 184 15.42 11.44 3.63
CA THR A 184 15.14 12.82 4.05
C THR A 184 14.04 12.81 5.10
N TRP A 185 14.29 13.45 6.24
CA TRP A 185 13.27 13.68 7.26
C TRP A 185 12.38 14.85 6.85
N VAL A 186 11.09 14.61 6.84
CA VAL A 186 10.06 15.58 6.46
C VAL A 186 9.07 15.70 7.61
N ARG A 187 8.71 16.92 8.00
CA ARG A 187 7.67 17.15 9.00
C ARG A 187 6.36 16.50 8.54
N LEU A 188 5.72 15.77 9.43
CA LEU A 188 4.46 15.09 9.09
C LEU A 188 3.40 16.09 8.58
N ASP A 189 3.31 17.28 9.16
CA ASP A 189 2.35 18.29 8.71
C ASP A 189 2.66 18.81 7.31
N GLU A 190 3.94 18.98 6.94
CA GLU A 190 4.36 19.32 5.58
C GLU A 190 4.01 18.22 4.58
N ALA A 191 4.20 16.95 4.96
CA ALA A 191 3.82 15.81 4.14
C ALA A 191 2.29 15.75 3.93
N ILE A 192 1.49 16.03 4.97
CA ILE A 192 0.03 16.12 4.89
C ILE A 192 -0.37 17.23 3.91
N ASP A 193 0.18 18.43 4.05
CA ASP A 193 -0.09 19.54 3.14
C ASP A 193 0.30 19.18 1.70
N ALA A 194 1.44 18.51 1.51
CA ALA A 194 1.89 18.07 0.19
C ALA A 194 0.93 17.05 -0.46
N VAL A 195 0.32 16.16 0.32
CA VAL A 195 -0.74 15.26 -0.17
C VAL A 195 -2.00 16.06 -0.54
N MET A 196 -2.46 16.95 0.35
CA MET A 196 -3.70 17.70 0.15
C MET A 196 -3.61 18.70 -1.00
N ASP A 197 -2.42 19.25 -1.26
CA ASP A 197 -2.14 20.14 -2.40
C ASP A 197 -1.90 19.38 -3.73
N GLY A 198 -1.92 18.04 -3.71
CA GLY A 198 -1.68 17.22 -4.91
C GLY A 198 -0.23 17.25 -5.38
N ARG A 199 0.73 17.42 -4.47
CA ARG A 199 2.19 17.40 -4.77
C ARG A 199 2.81 16.01 -4.62
N LEU A 200 2.17 15.07 -3.89
CA LEU A 200 2.59 13.67 -3.72
C LEU A 200 1.62 12.74 -4.43
N HIS A 201 2.16 11.73 -5.14
CA HIS A 201 1.36 10.88 -6.03
C HIS A 201 1.58 9.37 -5.81
N ASN A 202 2.61 8.95 -5.06
CA ASN A 202 2.79 7.54 -4.76
C ASN A 202 1.67 7.05 -3.81
N PRO A 203 0.95 5.98 -4.14
CA PRO A 203 -0.23 5.56 -3.37
C PRO A 203 0.12 5.12 -1.94
N SER A 204 1.23 4.40 -1.73
CA SER A 204 1.68 4.01 -0.38
C SER A 204 2.01 5.23 0.46
N THR A 205 2.66 6.23 -0.13
CA THR A 205 3.00 7.50 0.55
C THR A 205 1.75 8.28 0.91
N VAL A 206 0.85 8.50 -0.04
CA VAL A 206 -0.40 9.24 0.18
C VAL A 206 -1.22 8.59 1.29
N LEU A 207 -1.44 7.28 1.19
CA LEU A 207 -2.22 6.54 2.18
C LEU A 207 -1.51 6.48 3.54
N GLY A 208 -0.19 6.23 3.56
CA GLY A 208 0.62 6.19 4.77
C GLY A 208 0.60 7.51 5.54
N VAL A 209 0.80 8.64 4.83
CA VAL A 209 0.75 9.99 5.43
C VAL A 209 -0.63 10.27 6.03
N LEU A 210 -1.71 10.02 5.28
CA LEU A 210 -3.08 10.29 5.75
C LEU A 210 -3.48 9.37 6.90
N ALA A 211 -3.12 8.07 6.86
CA ALA A 211 -3.39 7.13 7.94
C ALA A 211 -2.61 7.50 9.21
N THR A 212 -1.36 7.96 9.06
CA THR A 212 -0.54 8.46 10.18
C THR A 212 -1.15 9.71 10.80
N ALA A 213 -1.61 10.65 9.96
CA ALA A 213 -2.33 11.84 10.44
C ALA A 213 -3.57 11.48 11.25
N GLN A 214 -4.34 10.51 10.76
CA GLN A 214 -5.53 10.03 11.46
C GLN A 214 -5.20 9.30 12.77
N ALA A 215 -4.15 8.46 12.78
CA ALA A 215 -3.67 7.79 13.99
C ALA A 215 -3.20 8.80 15.04
N ARG A 216 -2.45 9.84 14.63
CA ARG A 216 -2.04 10.96 15.49
C ARG A 216 -3.24 11.71 16.09
N ALA A 217 -4.23 12.01 15.26
CA ALA A 217 -5.43 12.70 15.70
C ALA A 217 -6.26 11.90 16.74
N ARG A 218 -6.13 10.56 16.74
CA ARG A 218 -6.70 9.64 17.73
C ARG A 218 -5.76 9.34 18.90
N GLY A 219 -4.67 10.08 19.05
CA GLY A 219 -3.70 9.88 20.14
C GLY A 219 -2.96 8.55 20.06
N TRP A 220 -2.77 7.99 18.85
CA TRP A 220 -2.14 6.69 18.58
C TRP A 220 -2.90 5.48 19.21
N ALA A 221 -4.13 5.71 19.63
CA ALA A 221 -4.99 4.65 20.13
C ALA A 221 -5.42 3.71 18.99
N GLU A 222 -5.64 2.43 19.33
CA GLU A 222 -6.21 1.43 18.44
C GLU A 222 -5.37 1.08 17.21
N LEU A 223 -4.04 1.28 17.26
CA LEU A 223 -3.14 0.77 16.26
C LEU A 223 -3.18 -0.77 16.22
N ARG A 224 -3.32 -1.35 15.03
CA ARG A 224 -3.34 -2.80 14.86
C ARG A 224 -1.94 -3.37 15.09
N PRO A 225 -1.81 -4.59 15.65
CA PRO A 225 -0.51 -5.24 15.79
C PRO A 225 0.13 -5.50 14.41
N ALA A 226 1.47 -5.63 14.38
CA ALA A 226 2.21 -5.85 13.15
C ALA A 226 1.81 -7.13 12.40
N ASP A 227 1.36 -8.14 13.13
CA ASP A 227 0.88 -9.43 12.62
C ASP A 227 -0.64 -9.51 12.42
N ALA A 228 -1.34 -8.36 12.39
CA ALA A 228 -2.78 -8.31 12.14
C ALA A 228 -3.14 -9.10 10.87
N PRO A 229 -4.30 -9.80 10.84
CA PRO A 229 -4.77 -10.48 9.65
C PRO A 229 -4.80 -9.57 8.43
N TRP A 230 -4.44 -10.10 7.27
CA TRP A 230 -4.41 -9.38 6.00
C TRP A 230 -5.18 -10.14 4.92
N LEU A 231 -6.07 -9.45 4.22
CA LEU A 231 -6.79 -9.98 3.07
C LEU A 231 -5.89 -9.93 1.83
N ARG A 232 -4.97 -10.91 1.73
CA ARG A 232 -4.08 -11.02 0.56
C ARG A 232 -4.75 -11.73 -0.61
N SER A 233 -4.29 -11.46 -1.84
CA SER A 233 -4.68 -12.27 -3.00
C SER A 233 -4.18 -13.71 -2.82
N PRO A 234 -4.94 -14.75 -3.22
CA PRO A 234 -4.46 -16.13 -3.22
C PRO A 234 -3.40 -16.40 -4.30
N GLU A 235 -3.29 -15.53 -5.28
CA GLU A 235 -2.48 -15.69 -6.50
C GLU A 235 -1.27 -14.73 -6.53
N THR A 236 -0.67 -14.48 -5.38
CA THR A 236 0.65 -13.81 -5.33
C THR A 236 1.71 -14.77 -5.86
N LEU A 237 2.67 -14.25 -6.62
CA LEU A 237 3.82 -14.99 -7.16
C LEU A 237 4.63 -15.65 -6.05
#